data_e7bcae8df5e249b05158ac24fc2667e7
#
_entry.id   e7bcae8df5e249b05158ac24fc2667e7
#
_cell.length_a   1.000
_cell.length_b   1.000
_cell.length_c   1.000
_cell.angle_alpha   90.00
_cell.angle_beta   90.00
_cell.angle_gamma   90.00
#
_symmetry.space_group_name_H-M   'P 1'
#
loop_
_entity.id
_entity.type
_entity.pdbx_description
1 polymer ?
#
loop_
_entity_poly.entity_id
_entity_poly.type
_entity_poly.pdbx_seq_one_letter_code
_entity_poly.pdbx_strand_id
1 'polypeptide(L)'
;PLFKNPVALQLYSFRDSFKTNGVPATLAKVKGMGFTHVELAGTYGLTREQFKAELGKAGLTPISMHADIKALASPTESAKVLDDAKFFGLSYVGNAWFPHEGTFDEADAKAAIDAFNAAGKHAAAAGLQFFYHAHGFEFAPGSSTRTLFDAIVAGTDPKNVKFELDIFWAHHGSADPVALLKQYPDRFVLTHMKDMKPGTKKDFTGHAADDTSVALGTGEVNVKGVVEAARGTAVQWHIIEE
;
A
#
# COMPACT_ATOMS: atom_id res chain seq x y z
N PRO A 1 -6.95 23.93 -3.26
CA PRO A 1 -7.04 22.71 -2.44
C PRO A 1 -5.65 22.18 -2.10
N LEU A 2 -5.46 21.70 -0.86
CA LEU A 2 -4.22 21.10 -0.37
C LEU A 2 -3.85 19.83 -1.18
N PHE A 3 -4.86 19.09 -1.62
CA PHE A 3 -4.70 17.88 -2.43
C PHE A 3 -5.02 18.17 -3.89
N LYS A 4 -4.07 17.90 -4.79
CA LYS A 4 -4.33 17.80 -6.23
C LYS A 4 -4.77 16.39 -6.61
N ASN A 5 -4.28 15.39 -5.87
CA ASN A 5 -4.54 13.99 -6.11
C ASN A 5 -5.83 13.59 -5.40
N PRO A 6 -6.63 12.70 -5.98
CA PRO A 6 -7.83 12.19 -5.32
C PRO A 6 -7.46 11.39 -4.09
N VAL A 7 -8.42 11.27 -3.16
CA VAL A 7 -8.26 10.57 -1.88
C VAL A 7 -9.14 9.32 -1.89
N ALA A 8 -8.55 8.19 -1.46
CA ALA A 8 -9.24 6.93 -1.24
C ALA A 8 -9.11 6.48 0.23
N LEU A 9 -9.82 5.43 0.61
CA LEU A 9 -9.72 4.80 1.92
C LEU A 9 -9.30 3.34 1.78
N GLN A 10 -8.29 2.90 2.56
CA GLN A 10 -7.96 1.49 2.69
C GLN A 10 -9.00 0.78 3.57
N LEU A 11 -9.69 -0.22 3.02
CA LEU A 11 -10.77 -0.92 3.72
C LEU A 11 -10.28 -1.78 4.90
N TYR A 12 -8.99 -2.09 4.98
CA TYR A 12 -8.41 -2.76 6.15
C TYR A 12 -8.60 -1.99 7.45
N SER A 13 -8.67 -0.66 7.38
CA SER A 13 -9.02 0.22 8.52
C SER A 13 -10.36 -0.14 9.17
N PHE A 14 -11.27 -0.75 8.42
CA PHE A 14 -12.60 -1.14 8.88
C PHE A 14 -12.76 -2.65 9.09
N ARG A 15 -11.66 -3.44 9.15
CA ARG A 15 -11.69 -4.91 9.29
C ARG A 15 -12.58 -5.41 10.43
N ASP A 16 -12.58 -4.72 11.57
CA ASP A 16 -13.42 -5.09 12.71
C ASP A 16 -14.88 -4.67 12.51
N SER A 17 -15.13 -3.54 11.85
CA SER A 17 -16.48 -3.14 11.47
C SER A 17 -17.10 -4.13 10.47
N PHE A 18 -16.33 -4.64 9.53
CA PHE A 18 -16.81 -5.70 8.62
C PHE A 18 -17.20 -6.98 9.36
N LYS A 19 -16.45 -7.37 10.40
CA LYS A 19 -16.77 -8.52 11.25
C LYS A 19 -18.03 -8.31 12.09
N THR A 20 -18.19 -7.12 12.68
CA THR A 20 -19.24 -6.84 13.66
C THR A 20 -20.55 -6.35 13.03
N ASN A 21 -20.47 -5.53 11.98
CA ASN A 21 -21.63 -4.87 11.37
C ASN A 21 -21.96 -5.42 9.96
N GLY A 22 -21.08 -6.25 9.41
CA GLY A 22 -21.23 -6.79 8.05
C GLY A 22 -20.87 -5.79 6.94
N VAL A 23 -20.84 -6.30 5.72
CA VAL A 23 -20.33 -5.56 4.55
C VAL A 23 -21.22 -4.36 4.19
N PRO A 24 -22.56 -4.48 4.04
CA PRO A 24 -23.40 -3.36 3.60
C PRO A 24 -23.33 -2.15 4.55
N ALA A 25 -23.42 -2.40 5.87
CA ALA A 25 -23.40 -1.33 6.87
C ALA A 25 -22.04 -0.63 6.94
N THR A 26 -20.95 -1.40 6.83
CA THR A 26 -19.59 -0.84 6.84
C THR A 26 -19.31 0.00 5.59
N LEU A 27 -19.67 -0.47 4.41
CA LEU A 27 -19.50 0.32 3.17
C LEU A 27 -20.36 1.59 3.18
N ALA A 28 -21.60 1.53 3.71
CA ALA A 28 -22.43 2.70 3.91
C ALA A 28 -21.78 3.72 4.87
N LYS A 29 -21.14 3.25 5.95
CA LYS A 29 -20.38 4.10 6.87
C LYS A 29 -19.20 4.78 6.15
N VAL A 30 -18.42 4.05 5.37
CA VAL A 30 -17.31 4.59 4.56
C VAL A 30 -17.84 5.69 3.61
N LYS A 31 -18.93 5.41 2.91
CA LYS A 31 -19.57 6.41 2.04
C LYS A 31 -20.07 7.63 2.80
N GLY A 32 -20.65 7.43 3.97
CA GLY A 32 -21.13 8.51 4.85
C GLY A 32 -20.00 9.43 5.35
N MET A 33 -18.76 8.95 5.39
CA MET A 33 -17.57 9.75 5.68
C MET A 33 -17.11 10.61 4.48
N GLY A 34 -17.74 10.48 3.32
CA GLY A 34 -17.45 11.26 2.12
C GLY A 34 -16.51 10.57 1.13
N PHE A 35 -16.03 9.38 1.40
CA PHE A 35 -15.20 8.65 0.45
C PHE A 35 -16.01 8.16 -0.75
N THR A 36 -15.38 8.18 -1.91
CA THR A 36 -15.93 7.66 -3.18
C THR A 36 -15.04 6.58 -3.78
N HIS A 37 -13.79 6.49 -3.32
CA HIS A 37 -12.81 5.54 -3.79
C HIS A 37 -12.22 4.78 -2.61
N VAL A 38 -11.89 3.50 -2.86
CA VAL A 38 -11.37 2.59 -1.83
C VAL A 38 -10.25 1.72 -2.38
N GLU A 39 -9.36 1.31 -1.50
CA GLU A 39 -8.44 0.21 -1.72
C GLU A 39 -8.95 -1.04 -1.03
N LEU A 40 -8.91 -2.18 -1.73
CA LEU A 40 -9.46 -3.44 -1.26
C LEU A 40 -8.43 -4.22 -0.44
N ALA A 41 -8.90 -4.82 0.66
CA ALA A 41 -8.12 -5.73 1.50
C ALA A 41 -8.82 -7.09 1.68
N GLY A 42 -9.59 -7.52 0.68
CA GLY A 42 -10.35 -8.76 0.67
C GLY A 42 -11.83 -8.53 0.40
N THR A 43 -12.62 -9.60 0.44
CA THR A 43 -14.08 -9.58 0.18
C THR A 43 -14.92 -9.84 1.42
N TYR A 44 -14.30 -9.98 2.57
CA TYR A 44 -14.93 -10.14 3.89
C TYR A 44 -15.99 -11.27 3.94
N GLY A 45 -15.66 -12.42 3.32
CA GLY A 45 -16.50 -13.61 3.29
C GLY A 45 -17.55 -13.65 2.18
N LEU A 46 -17.66 -12.62 1.37
CA LEU A 46 -18.53 -12.62 0.18
C LEU A 46 -17.78 -13.18 -1.05
N THR A 47 -18.53 -13.63 -2.05
CA THR A 47 -17.95 -13.84 -3.38
C THR A 47 -17.55 -12.49 -3.99
N ARG A 48 -16.66 -12.50 -4.98
CA ARG A 48 -16.24 -11.26 -5.66
C ARG A 48 -17.44 -10.55 -6.34
N GLU A 49 -18.40 -11.32 -6.86
CA GLU A 49 -19.62 -10.79 -7.48
C GLU A 49 -20.51 -10.08 -6.43
N GLN A 50 -20.70 -10.72 -5.29
CA GLN A 50 -21.47 -10.14 -4.18
C GLN A 50 -20.79 -8.87 -3.66
N PHE A 51 -19.49 -8.92 -3.43
CA PHE A 51 -18.75 -7.76 -2.91
C PHE A 51 -18.73 -6.59 -3.88
N LYS A 52 -18.56 -6.85 -5.20
CA LYS A 52 -18.67 -5.82 -6.22
C LYS A 52 -20.08 -5.18 -6.27
N ALA A 53 -21.12 -6.00 -6.10
CA ALA A 53 -22.47 -5.49 -6.04
C ALA A 53 -22.69 -4.58 -4.82
N GLU A 54 -22.15 -4.95 -3.64
CA GLU A 54 -22.24 -4.11 -2.43
C GLU A 54 -21.44 -2.79 -2.57
N LEU A 55 -20.25 -2.83 -3.17
CA LEU A 55 -19.50 -1.61 -3.51
C LEU A 55 -20.33 -0.68 -4.42
N GLY A 56 -20.96 -1.24 -5.45
CA GLY A 56 -21.82 -0.50 -6.37
C GLY A 56 -23.02 0.13 -5.69
N LYS A 57 -23.71 -0.62 -4.82
CA LYS A 57 -24.85 -0.10 -4.01
C LYS A 57 -24.42 1.06 -3.09
N ALA A 58 -23.22 0.94 -2.51
CA ALA A 58 -22.66 2.00 -1.66
C ALA A 58 -22.13 3.20 -2.47
N GLY A 59 -22.00 3.10 -3.80
CA GLY A 59 -21.41 4.15 -4.63
C GLY A 59 -19.92 4.33 -4.37
N LEU A 60 -19.20 3.21 -4.10
CA LEU A 60 -17.76 3.17 -3.90
C LEU A 60 -17.07 2.51 -5.09
N THR A 61 -15.99 3.13 -5.57
CA THR A 61 -15.18 2.64 -6.69
C THR A 61 -13.85 2.15 -6.17
N PRO A 62 -13.50 0.87 -6.35
CA PRO A 62 -12.18 0.38 -5.97
C PRO A 62 -11.13 0.82 -7.00
N ILE A 63 -9.91 1.13 -6.51
CA ILE A 63 -8.79 1.60 -7.34
C ILE A 63 -7.62 0.64 -7.34
N SER A 64 -7.41 -0.07 -6.24
CA SER A 64 -6.28 -0.95 -5.96
C SER A 64 -6.70 -2.09 -5.03
N MET A 65 -5.86 -3.10 -4.94
CA MET A 65 -5.98 -4.17 -3.96
C MET A 65 -4.63 -4.71 -3.53
N HIS A 66 -4.53 -5.15 -2.28
CA HIS A 66 -3.42 -5.96 -1.80
C HIS A 66 -3.70 -7.45 -2.01
N ALA A 67 -2.68 -8.20 -2.43
CA ALA A 67 -2.73 -9.64 -2.65
C ALA A 67 -1.44 -10.31 -2.19
N ASP A 68 -1.47 -11.64 -2.07
CA ASP A 68 -0.30 -12.42 -1.68
C ASP A 68 0.78 -12.37 -2.78
N ILE A 69 2.01 -12.01 -2.38
CA ILE A 69 3.15 -11.93 -3.30
C ILE A 69 3.49 -13.29 -3.92
N LYS A 70 3.33 -14.40 -3.17
CA LYS A 70 3.58 -15.75 -3.70
C LYS A 70 2.64 -16.05 -4.87
N ALA A 71 1.36 -15.70 -4.72
CA ALA A 71 0.38 -15.86 -5.79
C ALA A 71 0.68 -14.92 -6.97
N LEU A 72 0.98 -13.65 -6.72
CA LEU A 72 1.31 -12.67 -7.79
C LEU A 72 2.58 -13.04 -8.57
N ALA A 73 3.61 -13.56 -7.90
CA ALA A 73 4.86 -13.98 -8.53
C ALA A 73 4.77 -15.37 -9.19
N SER A 74 3.76 -16.16 -8.84
CA SER A 74 3.57 -17.50 -9.36
C SER A 74 3.12 -17.50 -10.82
N PRO A 75 3.79 -18.24 -11.72
CA PRO A 75 3.37 -18.33 -13.13
C PRO A 75 2.00 -19.02 -13.32
N THR A 76 1.55 -19.78 -12.33
CA THR A 76 0.28 -20.54 -12.41
C THR A 76 -0.86 -19.88 -11.64
N GLU A 77 -0.57 -19.17 -10.52
CA GLU A 77 -1.60 -18.62 -9.64
C GLU A 77 -1.90 -17.14 -9.95
N SER A 78 -0.94 -16.41 -10.53
CA SER A 78 -1.07 -14.99 -10.84
C SER A 78 -2.27 -14.67 -11.71
N ALA A 79 -2.60 -15.54 -12.67
CA ALA A 79 -3.74 -15.35 -13.57
C ALA A 79 -5.06 -15.17 -12.81
N LYS A 80 -5.29 -15.92 -11.72
CA LYS A 80 -6.50 -15.81 -10.90
C LYS A 80 -6.56 -14.46 -10.15
N VAL A 81 -5.47 -14.07 -9.51
CA VAL A 81 -5.39 -12.79 -8.78
C VAL A 81 -5.59 -11.61 -9.70
N LEU A 82 -4.98 -11.65 -10.90
CA LEU A 82 -5.09 -10.59 -11.89
C LEU A 82 -6.46 -10.56 -12.55
N ASP A 83 -7.14 -11.71 -12.70
CA ASP A 83 -8.54 -11.76 -13.13
C ASP A 83 -9.46 -11.10 -12.10
N ASP A 84 -9.26 -11.35 -10.81
CA ASP A 84 -10.00 -10.68 -9.74
C ASP A 84 -9.78 -9.15 -9.77
N ALA A 85 -8.54 -8.70 -9.94
CA ALA A 85 -8.22 -7.28 -10.07
C ALA A 85 -8.95 -6.63 -11.27
N LYS A 86 -8.94 -7.29 -12.42
CA LYS A 86 -9.69 -6.85 -13.62
C LYS A 86 -11.19 -6.87 -13.40
N PHE A 87 -11.71 -7.92 -12.75
CA PHE A 87 -13.13 -8.02 -12.43
C PHE A 87 -13.61 -6.84 -11.62
N PHE A 88 -12.83 -6.37 -10.63
CA PHE A 88 -13.13 -5.16 -9.87
C PHE A 88 -12.88 -3.86 -10.65
N GLY A 89 -12.22 -3.90 -11.80
CA GLY A 89 -11.89 -2.73 -12.62
C GLY A 89 -10.72 -1.92 -12.08
N LEU A 90 -9.77 -2.58 -11.39
CA LEU A 90 -8.63 -1.92 -10.76
C LEU A 90 -7.58 -1.48 -11.78
N SER A 91 -6.80 -0.46 -11.42
CA SER A 91 -5.59 -0.07 -12.15
C SER A 91 -4.32 -0.62 -11.49
N TYR A 92 -4.38 -0.90 -10.18
CA TYR A 92 -3.24 -1.29 -9.37
C TYR A 92 -3.51 -2.58 -8.61
N VAL A 93 -2.51 -3.45 -8.54
CA VAL A 93 -2.50 -4.64 -7.70
C VAL A 93 -1.16 -4.73 -7.00
N GLY A 94 -1.15 -4.94 -5.71
CA GLY A 94 0.08 -4.90 -4.93
C GLY A 94 0.14 -5.90 -3.80
N ASN A 95 1.24 -5.83 -3.08
CA ASN A 95 1.49 -6.62 -1.89
C ASN A 95 1.88 -5.70 -0.74
N ALA A 96 1.30 -5.92 0.44
CA ALA A 96 1.53 -5.11 1.64
C ALA A 96 2.53 -5.71 2.62
N TRP A 97 3.01 -6.92 2.40
CA TRP A 97 3.92 -7.59 3.32
C TRP A 97 4.76 -8.63 2.56
N PHE A 98 6.08 -8.46 2.58
CA PHE A 98 6.97 -9.51 2.09
C PHE A 98 7.28 -10.51 3.22
N PRO A 99 6.94 -11.81 3.05
CA PRO A 99 7.17 -12.81 4.10
C PRO A 99 8.67 -13.00 4.36
N HIS A 100 9.06 -12.91 5.62
CA HIS A 100 10.43 -13.15 6.08
C HIS A 100 10.42 -13.72 7.50
N GLU A 101 11.52 -14.34 7.92
CA GLU A 101 11.69 -14.84 9.28
C GLU A 101 12.72 -13.97 10.03
N GLY A 102 12.37 -13.55 11.26
CA GLY A 102 13.24 -12.71 12.07
C GLY A 102 13.44 -11.30 11.48
N THR A 103 14.67 -10.82 11.48
CA THR A 103 15.01 -9.51 10.93
C THR A 103 15.12 -9.59 9.41
N PHE A 104 14.42 -8.69 8.71
CA PHE A 104 14.53 -8.56 7.25
C PHE A 104 15.97 -8.20 6.87
N ASP A 105 16.59 -8.99 5.99
CA ASP A 105 17.99 -8.86 5.62
C ASP A 105 18.21 -8.76 4.09
N GLU A 106 19.46 -8.82 3.66
CA GLU A 106 19.83 -8.72 2.24
C GLU A 106 19.40 -9.92 1.41
N ALA A 107 19.29 -11.10 2.01
CA ALA A 107 18.77 -12.28 1.32
C ALA A 107 17.27 -12.13 1.09
N ASP A 108 16.55 -11.60 2.08
CA ASP A 108 15.13 -11.27 1.96
C ASP A 108 14.90 -10.17 0.92
N ALA A 109 15.72 -9.11 0.94
CA ALA A 109 15.66 -8.04 -0.06
C ALA A 109 15.89 -8.57 -1.48
N LYS A 110 16.85 -9.49 -1.66
CA LYS A 110 17.09 -10.14 -2.95
C LYS A 110 15.89 -10.99 -3.38
N ALA A 111 15.33 -11.78 -2.47
CA ALA A 111 14.15 -12.60 -2.75
C ALA A 111 12.93 -11.72 -3.10
N ALA A 112 12.78 -10.58 -2.41
CA ALA A 112 11.75 -9.59 -2.70
C ALA A 112 11.91 -9.00 -4.11
N ILE A 113 13.13 -8.63 -4.52
CA ILE A 113 13.43 -8.14 -5.86
C ILE A 113 13.00 -9.15 -6.93
N ASP A 114 13.38 -10.42 -6.77
CA ASP A 114 13.05 -11.48 -7.71
C ASP A 114 11.52 -11.66 -7.81
N ALA A 115 10.81 -11.70 -6.67
CA ALA A 115 9.36 -11.84 -6.61
C ALA A 115 8.63 -10.62 -7.19
N PHE A 116 9.07 -9.41 -6.87
CA PHE A 116 8.44 -8.18 -7.37
C PHE A 116 8.61 -8.02 -8.88
N ASN A 117 9.78 -8.38 -9.43
CA ASN A 117 9.99 -8.38 -10.87
C ASN A 117 9.07 -9.39 -11.58
N ALA A 118 8.89 -10.58 -11.01
CA ALA A 118 7.95 -11.58 -11.55
C ALA A 118 6.51 -11.08 -11.49
N ALA A 119 6.05 -10.60 -10.31
CA ALA A 119 4.71 -10.05 -10.12
C ALA A 119 4.45 -8.85 -11.03
N GLY A 120 5.42 -7.93 -11.16
CA GLY A 120 5.33 -6.77 -12.04
C GLY A 120 5.18 -7.15 -13.50
N LYS A 121 5.93 -8.16 -13.96
CA LYS A 121 5.81 -8.69 -15.33
C LYS A 121 4.42 -9.31 -15.57
N HIS A 122 3.90 -10.10 -14.63
CA HIS A 122 2.57 -10.70 -14.75
C HIS A 122 1.47 -9.62 -14.76
N ALA A 123 1.54 -8.66 -13.84
CA ALA A 123 0.58 -7.55 -13.78
C ALA A 123 0.59 -6.72 -15.08
N ALA A 124 1.77 -6.35 -15.59
CA ALA A 124 1.90 -5.60 -16.83
C ALA A 124 1.32 -6.34 -18.04
N ALA A 125 1.53 -7.67 -18.14
CA ALA A 125 0.94 -8.49 -19.18
C ALA A 125 -0.61 -8.53 -19.10
N ALA A 126 -1.17 -8.32 -17.90
CA ALA A 126 -2.61 -8.21 -17.66
C ALA A 126 -3.17 -6.78 -17.83
N GLY A 127 -2.31 -5.79 -18.12
CA GLY A 127 -2.70 -4.37 -18.24
C GLY A 127 -2.87 -3.67 -16.89
N LEU A 128 -2.24 -4.20 -15.82
CA LEU A 128 -2.27 -3.66 -14.46
C LEU A 128 -0.87 -3.18 -14.05
N GLN A 129 -0.82 -2.25 -13.11
CA GLN A 129 0.43 -1.83 -12.47
C GLN A 129 0.61 -2.55 -11.14
N PHE A 130 1.72 -3.29 -11.01
CA PHE A 130 2.13 -3.86 -9.71
C PHE A 130 2.75 -2.79 -8.83
N PHE A 131 2.45 -2.84 -7.53
CA PHE A 131 3.10 -2.05 -6.51
C PHE A 131 3.44 -2.88 -5.26
N TYR A 132 4.47 -2.45 -4.54
CA TYR A 132 4.80 -2.96 -3.22
C TYR A 132 4.60 -1.86 -2.18
N HIS A 133 3.91 -2.20 -1.10
CA HIS A 133 3.70 -1.36 0.07
C HIS A 133 4.76 -1.69 1.13
N ALA A 134 5.68 -0.74 1.40
CA ALA A 134 6.74 -0.93 2.37
C ALA A 134 6.24 -0.78 3.80
N HIS A 135 6.73 -1.65 4.69
CA HIS A 135 6.27 -1.77 6.09
C HIS A 135 7.28 -1.30 7.13
N GLY A 136 8.37 -0.64 6.70
CA GLY A 136 9.37 -0.06 7.61
C GLY A 136 10.62 -0.90 7.77
N PHE A 137 10.54 -2.22 7.75
CA PHE A 137 11.71 -3.10 7.90
C PHE A 137 12.68 -2.99 6.72
N GLU A 138 12.21 -2.62 5.55
CA GLU A 138 13.03 -2.42 4.34
C GLU A 138 13.96 -1.22 4.46
N PHE A 139 13.69 -0.29 5.38
CA PHE A 139 14.55 0.87 5.62
C PHE A 139 15.75 0.56 6.54
N ALA A 140 15.88 -0.69 6.99
CA ALA A 140 17.09 -1.15 7.68
C ALA A 140 18.35 -0.92 6.82
N PRO A 141 19.51 -0.63 7.46
CA PRO A 141 20.76 -0.41 6.73
C PRO A 141 21.15 -1.58 5.84
N GLY A 142 21.57 -1.30 4.61
CA GLY A 142 22.16 -2.29 3.70
C GLY A 142 23.69 -2.24 3.72
N SER A 143 24.36 -3.30 3.30
CA SER A 143 25.83 -3.37 3.25
C SER A 143 26.42 -2.64 2.04
N SER A 144 25.74 -2.67 0.90
CA SER A 144 26.16 -2.06 -0.36
C SER A 144 25.30 -0.86 -0.79
N THR A 145 24.18 -0.65 -0.11
CA THR A 145 23.25 0.47 -0.30
C THR A 145 22.98 1.13 1.04
N ARG A 146 22.43 2.36 1.05
CA ARG A 146 22.13 3.05 2.31
C ARG A 146 21.07 2.28 3.13
N THR A 147 20.05 1.74 2.45
CA THR A 147 19.01 0.90 3.05
C THR A 147 18.71 -0.31 2.17
N LEU A 148 18.06 -1.33 2.72
CA LEU A 148 17.56 -2.48 1.94
C LEU A 148 16.48 -2.03 0.94
N PHE A 149 15.71 -0.98 1.27
CA PHE A 149 14.76 -0.38 0.33
C PHE A 149 15.45 0.21 -0.91
N ASP A 150 16.59 0.89 -0.73
CA ASP A 150 17.38 1.40 -1.86
C ASP A 150 17.85 0.26 -2.77
N ALA A 151 18.21 -0.91 -2.19
CA ALA A 151 18.55 -2.11 -2.96
C ALA A 151 17.34 -2.66 -3.74
N ILE A 152 16.17 -2.71 -3.10
CA ILE A 152 14.91 -3.14 -3.75
C ILE A 152 14.56 -2.20 -4.92
N VAL A 153 14.67 -0.89 -4.72
CA VAL A 153 14.41 0.09 -5.79
C VAL A 153 15.38 -0.09 -6.95
N ALA A 154 16.67 -0.29 -6.68
CA ALA A 154 17.70 -0.46 -7.70
C ALA A 154 17.57 -1.80 -8.46
N GLY A 155 17.16 -2.87 -7.77
CA GLY A 155 17.07 -4.22 -8.33
C GLY A 155 15.74 -4.51 -9.07
N THR A 156 14.75 -3.63 -8.95
CA THR A 156 13.43 -3.85 -9.57
C THR A 156 13.22 -3.01 -10.85
N ASP A 157 12.56 -3.61 -11.84
CA ASP A 157 12.22 -2.95 -13.11
C ASP A 157 11.34 -1.70 -12.85
N PRO A 158 11.82 -0.49 -13.14
CA PRO A 158 11.10 0.74 -12.83
C PRO A 158 9.80 0.92 -13.64
N LYS A 159 9.64 0.19 -14.73
CA LYS A 159 8.41 0.22 -15.53
C LYS A 159 7.32 -0.64 -14.91
N ASN A 160 7.67 -1.84 -14.47
CA ASN A 160 6.70 -2.86 -14.06
C ASN A 160 6.48 -2.91 -12.55
N VAL A 161 7.45 -2.42 -11.76
CA VAL A 161 7.38 -2.40 -10.29
C VAL A 161 7.34 -0.97 -9.80
N LYS A 162 6.27 -0.63 -9.12
CA LYS A 162 6.08 0.66 -8.43
C LYS A 162 5.95 0.41 -6.92
N PHE A 163 5.83 1.50 -6.17
CA PHE A 163 5.71 1.44 -4.71
C PHE A 163 4.51 2.24 -4.24
N GLU A 164 3.96 1.81 -3.13
CA GLU A 164 3.06 2.56 -2.28
C GLU A 164 3.83 2.99 -1.05
N LEU A 165 3.92 4.29 -0.83
CA LEU A 165 4.60 4.86 0.33
C LEU A 165 3.62 4.96 1.50
N ASP A 166 3.76 4.07 2.48
CA ASP A 166 3.14 4.32 3.78
C ASP A 166 4.03 5.27 4.59
N ILE A 167 3.50 6.46 4.88
CA ILE A 167 4.27 7.53 5.53
C ILE A 167 4.50 7.26 7.02
N PHE A 168 3.61 6.50 7.67
CA PHE A 168 3.79 6.03 9.04
C PHE A 168 4.94 5.01 9.10
N TRP A 169 4.86 3.96 8.26
CA TRP A 169 5.86 2.90 8.28
C TRP A 169 7.24 3.38 7.83
N ALA A 170 7.31 4.27 6.84
CA ALA A 170 8.58 4.90 6.48
C ALA A 170 9.18 5.67 7.68
N HIS A 171 8.36 6.47 8.37
CA HIS A 171 8.80 7.24 9.53
C HIS A 171 9.16 6.32 10.72
N HIS A 172 8.40 5.25 10.96
CA HIS A 172 8.68 4.23 11.97
C HIS A 172 10.01 3.50 11.69
N GLY A 173 10.29 3.18 10.43
CA GLY A 173 11.56 2.66 9.94
C GLY A 173 12.67 3.72 9.82
N SER A 174 12.53 4.86 10.49
CA SER A 174 13.54 5.95 10.53
C SER A 174 13.86 6.59 9.17
N ALA A 175 13.03 6.39 8.15
CA ALA A 175 13.14 7.08 6.87
C ALA A 175 12.29 8.37 6.87
N ASP A 176 12.69 9.34 6.05
CA ASP A 176 11.91 10.56 5.82
C ASP A 176 11.04 10.38 4.57
N PRO A 177 9.69 10.32 4.71
CA PRO A 177 8.79 10.14 3.58
C PRO A 177 8.92 11.24 2.52
N VAL A 178 9.21 12.48 2.92
CA VAL A 178 9.41 13.61 2.00
C VAL A 178 10.68 13.43 1.19
N ALA A 179 11.77 12.98 1.84
CA ALA A 179 13.03 12.70 1.16
C ALA A 179 12.89 11.52 0.18
N LEU A 180 12.16 10.46 0.55
CA LEU A 180 11.89 9.30 -0.32
C LEU A 180 11.14 9.71 -1.59
N LEU A 181 10.10 10.54 -1.49
CA LEU A 181 9.35 11.04 -2.66
C LEU A 181 10.24 11.87 -3.60
N LYS A 182 11.13 12.69 -3.05
CA LYS A 182 12.08 13.48 -3.83
C LYS A 182 13.18 12.63 -4.47
N GLN A 183 13.65 11.60 -3.77
CA GLN A 183 14.70 10.69 -4.24
C GLN A 183 14.20 9.78 -5.36
N TYR A 184 12.95 9.34 -5.27
CA TYR A 184 12.35 8.37 -6.19
C TYR A 184 11.02 8.87 -6.79
N PRO A 185 11.02 10.03 -7.49
CA PRO A 185 9.80 10.71 -7.91
C PRO A 185 8.92 9.89 -8.86
N ASP A 186 9.52 8.95 -9.61
CA ASP A 186 8.81 8.13 -10.59
C ASP A 186 8.48 6.72 -10.09
N ARG A 187 8.87 6.38 -8.83
CA ARG A 187 8.71 5.03 -8.31
C ARG A 187 7.48 4.89 -7.40
N PHE A 188 7.09 5.93 -6.68
CA PHE A 188 5.88 5.92 -5.85
C PHE A 188 4.68 6.40 -6.67
N VAL A 189 3.65 5.53 -6.77
CA VAL A 189 2.40 5.82 -7.48
C VAL A 189 1.20 5.96 -6.55
N LEU A 190 1.31 5.43 -5.35
CA LEU A 190 0.31 5.49 -4.28
C LEU A 190 0.99 5.91 -2.97
N THR A 191 0.23 6.47 -2.05
CA THR A 191 0.66 6.72 -0.67
C THR A 191 -0.41 6.25 0.31
N HIS A 192 0.00 5.57 1.39
CA HIS A 192 -0.82 5.43 2.58
C HIS A 192 -0.57 6.61 3.51
N MET A 193 -1.64 7.34 3.78
CA MET A 193 -1.64 8.51 4.64
C MET A 193 -2.08 8.07 6.03
N LYS A 194 -1.10 7.85 6.91
CA LYS A 194 -1.24 7.40 8.28
C LYS A 194 -0.29 8.18 9.16
N ASP A 195 -0.71 8.60 10.35
CA ASP A 195 0.11 9.44 11.21
C ASP A 195 0.51 8.74 12.50
N MET A 196 1.64 9.10 13.05
CA MET A 196 2.27 8.44 14.18
C MET A 196 2.27 9.33 15.40
N LYS A 197 1.83 8.76 16.53
CA LYS A 197 1.86 9.42 17.85
C LYS A 197 3.27 9.87 18.19
N PRO A 198 3.45 11.12 18.64
CA PRO A 198 4.76 11.64 19.02
C PRO A 198 5.44 10.79 20.09
N GLY A 199 6.72 10.50 19.90
CA GLY A 199 7.52 9.70 20.82
C GLY A 199 7.34 8.18 20.70
N THR A 200 6.67 7.70 19.66
CA THR A 200 6.63 6.28 19.33
C THR A 200 8.03 5.75 19.04
N LYS A 201 8.39 4.62 19.64
CA LYS A 201 9.67 3.97 19.40
C LYS A 201 9.75 3.54 17.94
N LYS A 202 10.83 3.92 17.27
CA LYS A 202 11.14 3.55 15.88
C LYS A 202 11.99 2.29 15.87
N ASP A 203 11.68 1.38 14.95
CA ASP A 203 12.48 0.19 14.71
C ASP A 203 12.20 -0.38 13.30
N PHE A 204 12.80 -1.53 12.98
CA PHE A 204 12.70 -2.19 11.68
C PHE A 204 11.88 -3.50 11.76
N THR A 205 10.93 -3.59 12.69
CA THR A 205 10.13 -4.81 12.86
C THR A 205 8.91 -4.86 11.93
N GLY A 206 8.47 -3.71 11.43
CA GLY A 206 7.19 -3.59 10.70
C GLY A 206 5.97 -3.76 11.60
N HIS A 207 6.16 -3.68 12.92
CA HIS A 207 5.10 -3.80 13.91
C HIS A 207 5.11 -2.60 14.86
N ALA A 208 3.94 -2.11 15.20
CA ALA A 208 3.74 -1.05 16.17
C ALA A 208 2.52 -1.38 17.04
N ALA A 209 2.47 -0.84 18.26
CA ALA A 209 1.31 -1.01 19.13
C ALA A 209 0.08 -0.28 18.52
N ASP A 210 -1.12 -0.82 18.73
CA ASP A 210 -2.37 -0.29 18.15
C ASP A 210 -2.64 1.19 18.51
N ASP A 211 -2.16 1.65 19.68
CA ASP A 211 -2.35 3.02 20.14
C ASP A 211 -1.33 4.03 19.57
N THR A 212 -0.46 3.61 18.65
CA THR A 212 0.55 4.47 18.01
C THR A 212 0.04 5.20 16.78
N SER A 213 -1.06 4.74 16.17
CA SER A 213 -1.76 5.47 15.12
C SER A 213 -2.60 6.60 15.71
N VAL A 214 -2.56 7.77 15.10
CA VAL A 214 -3.36 8.94 15.50
C VAL A 214 -3.97 9.63 14.29
N ALA A 215 -5.03 10.40 14.51
CA ALA A 215 -5.70 11.12 13.44
C ALA A 215 -4.71 11.91 12.56
N LEU A 216 -4.84 11.78 11.27
CA LEU A 216 -3.93 12.34 10.28
C LEU A 216 -3.74 13.85 10.46
N GLY A 217 -2.51 14.30 10.60
CA GLY A 217 -2.12 15.68 10.86
C GLY A 217 -2.04 16.06 12.34
N THR A 218 -2.23 15.10 13.26
CA THR A 218 -2.10 15.34 14.72
C THR A 218 -0.86 14.67 15.34
N GLY A 219 -0.16 13.86 14.55
CA GLY A 219 1.04 13.13 14.94
C GLY A 219 2.35 13.85 14.60
N GLU A 220 3.43 13.07 14.51
CA GLU A 220 4.77 13.58 14.24
C GLU A 220 5.22 13.43 12.78
N VAL A 221 4.45 12.72 11.93
CA VAL A 221 4.78 12.58 10.51
C VAL A 221 4.55 13.91 9.79
N ASN A 222 5.47 14.32 8.94
CA ASN A 222 5.33 15.54 8.15
C ASN A 222 4.32 15.38 6.99
N VAL A 223 3.05 15.18 7.35
CA VAL A 223 1.93 14.98 6.40
C VAL A 223 1.86 16.09 5.36
N LYS A 224 1.99 17.37 5.79
CA LYS A 224 1.96 18.52 4.88
C LYS A 224 3.10 18.45 3.87
N GLY A 225 4.32 18.18 4.32
CA GLY A 225 5.49 18.06 3.45
C GLY A 225 5.36 16.91 2.44
N VAL A 226 4.76 15.78 2.85
CA VAL A 226 4.46 14.66 1.95
C VAL A 226 3.50 15.07 0.83
N VAL A 227 2.39 15.73 1.18
CA VAL A 227 1.40 16.20 0.19
C VAL A 227 2.03 17.22 -0.78
N GLU A 228 2.88 18.11 -0.28
CA GLU A 228 3.58 19.09 -1.11
C GLU A 228 4.60 18.41 -2.04
N ALA A 229 5.39 17.46 -1.53
CA ALA A 229 6.38 16.72 -2.31
C ALA A 229 5.72 15.85 -3.39
N ALA A 230 4.61 15.17 -3.08
CA ALA A 230 3.90 14.30 -3.99
C ALA A 230 3.42 15.01 -5.28
N ARG A 231 3.18 16.32 -5.23
CA ARG A 231 2.72 17.10 -6.41
C ARG A 231 3.67 17.08 -7.60
N GLY A 232 4.95 16.82 -7.38
CA GLY A 232 5.99 16.78 -8.42
C GLY A 232 6.39 15.37 -8.81
N THR A 233 5.64 14.35 -8.39
CA THR A 233 5.98 12.94 -8.55
C THR A 233 4.91 12.16 -9.33
N ALA A 234 5.11 10.86 -9.49
CA ALA A 234 4.18 9.95 -10.13
C ALA A 234 2.98 9.54 -9.23
N VAL A 235 2.88 10.02 -8.00
CA VAL A 235 1.78 9.70 -7.08
C VAL A 235 0.43 10.08 -7.68
N GLN A 236 -0.46 9.10 -7.81
CA GLN A 236 -1.80 9.27 -8.38
C GLN A 236 -2.87 9.35 -7.30
N TRP A 237 -2.71 8.63 -6.18
CA TRP A 237 -3.68 8.55 -5.10
C TRP A 237 -3.05 8.72 -3.73
N HIS A 238 -3.76 9.42 -2.85
CA HIS A 238 -3.53 9.40 -1.42
C HIS A 238 -4.59 8.52 -0.77
N ILE A 239 -4.17 7.45 -0.10
CA ILE A 239 -5.06 6.46 0.50
C ILE A 239 -4.97 6.60 2.02
N ILE A 240 -6.08 6.95 2.66
CA ILE A 240 -6.15 7.05 4.12
C ILE A 240 -6.17 5.64 4.69
N GLU A 241 -5.32 5.38 5.68
CA GLU A 241 -5.35 4.18 6.51
C GLU A 241 -5.18 4.54 7.98
N GLU A 242 -6.05 4.01 8.85
CA GLU A 242 -6.01 4.25 10.29
C GLU A 242 -6.53 3.04 11.10
#